data_415c140019a237f9a3f6f3e1ee61d9b9
#
_entry.id   415c140019a237f9a3f6f3e1ee61d9b9
#
_cell.length_a   1.000
_cell.length_b   1.000
_cell.length_c   1.000
_cell.angle_alpha   90.00
_cell.angle_beta   90.00
_cell.angle_gamma   90.00
#
_symmetry.space_group_name_H-M   'P 1'
#
loop_
_entity.id
_entity.type
_entity.pdbx_description
1 polymer ?
#
loop_
_entity_poly.entity_id
_entity_poly.type
_entity_poly.pdbx_seq_one_letter_code
_entity_poly.pdbx_strand_id
1 'polypeptide(L)' 'MNKVLVISLLNAYAVINDGCLTIVTDNKVFNNCRVSDLDLNLVYIRDKDNELSRIEFDDIIGIQFQDEATLVGIK' A
#
# COMPACT_ATOMS: atom_id res chain seq x y z
N MET A 1 12.04 -0.71 -1.00
CA MET A 1 11.48 -1.94 -0.43
C MET A 1 11.47 -3.03 -1.47
N ASN A 2 11.60 -4.27 -1.08
CA ASN A 2 11.62 -5.37 -2.03
C ASN A 2 10.28 -5.46 -2.76
N LYS A 3 10.35 -5.44 -4.08
CA LYS A 3 9.15 -5.42 -4.90
C LYS A 3 8.29 -6.68 -4.72
N VAL A 4 8.92 -7.83 -4.65
CA VAL A 4 8.20 -9.08 -4.47
C VAL A 4 7.48 -9.09 -3.13
N LEU A 5 8.15 -8.61 -2.09
CA LEU A 5 7.55 -8.53 -0.76
C LEU A 5 6.36 -7.57 -0.77
N VAL A 6 6.51 -6.43 -1.41
CA VAL A 6 5.43 -5.45 -1.49
C VAL A 6 4.21 -6.04 -2.20
N ILE A 7 4.43 -6.68 -3.33
CA ILE A 7 3.35 -7.29 -4.09
C ILE A 7 2.65 -8.35 -3.24
N SER A 8 3.42 -9.17 -2.56
CA SER A 8 2.84 -10.24 -1.73
C SER A 8 2.01 -9.68 -0.60
N LEU A 9 2.53 -8.66 0.08
CA LEU A 9 1.83 -8.05 1.20
C LEU A 9 0.53 -7.39 0.75
N LEU A 10 0.60 -6.62 -0.32
CA LEU A 10 -0.58 -5.89 -0.79
C LEU A 10 -1.61 -6.85 -1.35
N ASN A 11 -1.17 -7.89 -2.03
CA ASN A 11 -2.09 -8.87 -2.59
C ASN A 11 -2.84 -9.59 -1.48
N ALA A 12 -2.11 -10.03 -0.46
CA ALA A 12 -2.72 -10.71 0.67
C ALA A 12 -3.70 -9.79 1.39
N TYR A 13 -3.30 -8.55 1.60
CA TYR A 13 -4.14 -7.60 2.29
C TYR A 13 -5.42 -7.29 1.51
N ALA A 14 -5.28 -7.09 0.21
CA ALA A 14 -6.42 -6.77 -0.63
C ALA A 14 -7.41 -7.93 -0.71
N VAL A 15 -6.89 -9.15 -0.72
CA VAL A 15 -7.75 -10.31 -0.85
C VAL A 15 -8.40 -10.68 0.47
N ILE A 16 -7.62 -10.65 1.54
CA ILE A 16 -8.09 -11.18 2.82
C ILE A 16 -8.83 -10.12 3.62
N ASN A 17 -8.35 -8.91 3.58
CA ASN A 17 -8.81 -7.87 4.48
C ASN A 17 -9.09 -6.59 3.70
N ASP A 18 -10.32 -6.14 3.76
CA ASP A 18 -10.75 -4.94 3.07
C ASP A 18 -10.47 -3.69 3.90
N GLY A 19 -9.51 -3.74 4.78
CA GLY A 19 -9.19 -2.66 5.68
C GLY A 19 -8.33 -1.59 5.06
N CYS A 20 -8.04 -0.58 5.87
CA CYS A 20 -7.24 0.55 5.44
C CYS A 20 -5.77 0.33 5.76
N LEU A 21 -4.92 1.00 5.00
CA LEU A 21 -3.50 0.94 5.23
C LEU A 21 -2.87 2.30 4.93
N THR A 22 -1.63 2.44 5.33
CA THR A 22 -0.84 3.62 5.05
C THR A 22 0.35 3.20 4.20
N ILE A 23 0.58 3.90 3.10
CA ILE A 23 1.72 3.67 2.24
C ILE A 23 2.61 4.88 2.27
N VAL A 24 3.89 4.64 2.52
CA VAL A 24 4.90 5.70 2.60
C VAL A 24 5.80 5.60 1.38
N THR A 25 5.97 6.70 0.69
CA THR A 25 6.90 6.79 -0.42
C THR A 25 7.97 7.83 -0.11
N ASP A 26 8.89 8.01 -1.04
CA ASP A 26 9.99 8.96 -0.86
C ASP A 26 9.52 10.35 -0.51
N ASN A 27 8.43 10.79 -1.10
CA ASN A 27 8.02 12.18 -0.98
C ASN A 27 6.58 12.35 -0.52
N LYS A 28 5.90 11.27 -0.17
CA LYS A 28 4.51 11.39 0.21
C LYS A 28 4.07 10.24 1.09
N VAL A 29 3.09 10.51 1.94
CA VAL A 29 2.45 9.50 2.78
C VAL A 29 0.99 9.43 2.39
N PHE A 30 0.52 8.22 2.09
CA PHE A 30 -0.87 7.98 1.73
C PHE A 30 -1.55 7.31 2.91
N ASN A 31 -2.33 8.06 3.66
CA ASN A 31 -3.01 7.56 4.85
C ASN A 31 -4.43 7.09 4.52
N ASN A 32 -4.91 6.13 5.29
CA ASN A 32 -6.29 5.67 5.21
C ASN A 32 -6.71 5.32 3.80
N CYS A 33 -5.91 4.55 3.12
CA CYS A 33 -6.22 4.16 1.77
C CYS A 33 -6.48 2.67 1.68
N ARG A 34 -7.12 2.27 0.62
CA ARG A 34 -7.41 0.87 0.33
C ARG A 34 -6.84 0.50 -1.01
N VAL A 35 -6.42 -0.74 -1.13
CA VAL A 35 -5.91 -1.23 -2.40
C VAL A 35 -7.08 -1.46 -3.33
N SER A 36 -7.05 -0.77 -4.46
CA SER A 36 -8.09 -0.92 -5.47
C SER A 36 -7.71 -1.95 -6.51
N ASP A 37 -6.45 -1.95 -6.90
CA ASP A 37 -5.99 -2.88 -7.92
C ASP A 37 -4.47 -2.99 -7.87
N LEU A 38 -3.95 -4.05 -8.44
CA LEU A 38 -2.51 -4.29 -8.52
C LEU A 38 -2.12 -4.59 -9.96
N ASP A 39 -0.99 -4.03 -10.35
CA ASP A 39 -0.41 -4.29 -11.65
C ASP A 39 1.02 -4.79 -11.44
N LEU A 40 1.73 -5.04 -12.51
CA LEU A 40 3.10 -5.56 -12.41
C LEU A 40 4.05 -4.58 -11.72
N ASN A 41 3.84 -3.30 -11.93
CA ASN A 41 4.75 -2.29 -11.40
C ASN A 41 4.06 -1.24 -10.55
N LEU A 42 2.74 -1.30 -10.45
CA LEU A 42 1.96 -0.24 -9.85
C LEU A 42 0.93 -0.81 -8.90
N VAL A 43 0.61 -0.03 -7.89
CA VAL A 43 -0.55 -0.30 -7.06
C VAL A 43 -1.50 0.89 -7.19
N TYR A 44 -2.78 0.59 -7.32
CA TYR A 44 -3.83 1.60 -7.37
C TYR A 44 -4.52 1.60 -6.04
N ILE A 45 -4.61 2.77 -5.43
CA ILE A 45 -5.25 2.91 -4.13
C ILE A 45 -6.34 3.96 -4.20
N ARG A 46 -7.30 3.85 -3.30
CA ARG A 46 -8.32 4.86 -3.11
C ARG A 46 -8.24 5.39 -1.69
N ASP A 47 -8.30 6.69 -1.54
CA ASP A 47 -8.28 7.29 -0.22
C ASP A 47 -9.71 7.41 0.34
N LYS A 48 -9.83 8.09 1.48
CA LYS A 48 -11.13 8.21 2.14
C LYS A 48 -12.14 9.00 1.31
N ASP A 49 -11.65 9.81 0.39
CA ASP A 49 -12.51 10.58 -0.51
C ASP A 49 -12.80 9.82 -1.80
N ASN A 50 -12.39 8.57 -1.85
CA ASN A 50 -12.59 7.69 -2.99
C ASN A 50 -11.81 8.14 -4.22
N GLU A 51 -10.75 8.89 -4.02
CA GLU A 51 -9.88 9.32 -5.10
C GLU A 51 -8.84 8.26 -5.40
N LEU A 52 -8.65 7.99 -6.68
CA LEU A 52 -7.73 6.97 -7.14
C LEU A 52 -6.34 7.56 -7.30
N SER A 53 -5.35 6.85 -6.79
CA SER A 53 -3.95 7.22 -6.96
C SER A 53 -3.16 6.01 -7.42
N ARG A 54 -2.10 6.28 -8.17
CA ARG A 54 -1.19 5.23 -8.63
C ARG A 54 0.15 5.41 -7.94
N ILE A 55 0.71 4.32 -7.47
CA ILE A 55 2.01 4.33 -6.80
C ILE A 55 2.86 3.23 -7.41
N GLU A 56 4.06 3.59 -7.84
CA GLU A 56 4.99 2.58 -8.33
C GLU A 56 5.60 1.84 -7.16
N PHE A 57 5.73 0.53 -7.30
CA PHE A 57 6.29 -0.28 -6.21
C PHE A 57 7.67 0.19 -5.81
N ASP A 58 8.45 0.65 -6.78
CA ASP A 58 9.81 1.09 -6.50
C ASP A 58 9.87 2.31 -5.59
N ASP A 59 8.79 3.07 -5.53
CA ASP A 59 8.73 4.27 -4.70
C ASP A 59 8.30 3.97 -3.27
N ILE A 60 7.81 2.78 -3.00
CA ILE A 60 7.29 2.45 -1.68
C ILE A 60 8.43 2.11 -0.74
N ILE A 61 8.49 2.80 0.38
CA ILE A 61 9.50 2.54 1.40
C ILE A 61 8.90 2.00 2.69
N GLY A 62 7.58 2.00 2.82
CA GLY A 62 6.96 1.42 4.00
C GLY A 62 5.48 1.25 3.82
N ILE A 63 4.93 0.27 4.56
CA ILE A 63 3.50 -0.02 4.56
C ILE A 63 3.11 -0.31 6.00
N GLN A 64 2.02 0.31 6.45
CA GLN A 64 1.48 0.06 7.77
C GLN A 64 0.03 -0.37 7.63
N PHE A 65 -0.28 -1.55 8.13
CA PHE A 65 -1.64 -2.06 8.13
C PHE A 65 -2.32 -1.56 9.40
N GLN A 66 -3.38 -0.79 9.23
CA GLN A 66 -4.03 -0.14 10.34
C GLN A 66 -4.62 -1.10 11.35
N ASP A 67 -5.21 -2.15 10.85
CA ASP A 67 -5.91 -3.08 11.74
C ASP A 67 -4.98 -3.81 12.68
N GLU A 68 -3.74 -4.00 12.27
CA GLU A 68 -2.79 -4.75 13.06
C GLU A 68 -1.76 -3.87 13.72
N ALA A 69 -1.80 -2.59 13.43
CA ALA A 69 -0.82 -1.64 13.96
C ALA A 69 0.61 -2.10 13.69
N THR A 70 0.80 -2.85 12.62
CA THR A 70 2.09 -3.39 12.28
C THR A 70 2.70 -2.61 11.14
N LEU A 71 3.89 -2.10 11.36
CA LEU A 71 4.63 -1.38 10.33
C LEU A 71 5.52 -2.35 9.60
N VAL A 72 5.33 -2.44 8.29
CA VAL A 72 6.21 -3.22 7.43
C VAL A 72 6.92 -2.25 6.52
N GLY A 73 8.22 -2.19 6.61
CA GLY A 73 8.94 -1.25 5.78
C GLY A 73 10.41 -1.31 6.01
N ILE A 74 11.07 -0.31 5.45
CA ILE A 74 12.50 -0.22 5.47
C ILE A 74 12.94 0.81 6.47
N LYS A 75 13.92 0.45 7.17
CA LYS A 75 14.54 1.42 8.03
C LYS A 75 15.74 1.92 7.36
#